data_a5c6c5a944994ab626c7a5e4cf6b80f2
#
_entry.id   a5c6c5a944994ab626c7a5e4cf6b80f2
#
_cell.length_a   1.000
_cell.length_b   1.000
_cell.length_c   1.000
_cell.angle_alpha   90.00
_cell.angle_beta   90.00
_cell.angle_gamma   90.00
#
_symmetry.space_group_name_H-M   'P 1'
#
loop_
_entity.id
_entity.type
_entity.pdbx_description
1 polymer ?
#
loop_
_entity_poly.entity_id
_entity_poly.type
_entity_poly.pdbx_seq_one_letter_code
_entity_poly.pdbx_strand_id
1 'polypeptide(L)'
;MQDVATRDYKLVPQLTMAGYSIMIREISKQTNQYITHIFLQAGVGGMAAGVVAGVAKYFKRIPKIIIVEPDRADCILQSIKINRLKKIKIKKESIMGGMSCNEMSYIPWQILKKACNCCVSVSDRNVAKTVAMLKD
;
A
#
# COMPACT_ATOMS: atom_id res chain seq x y z
N MET A 1 4.03 14.11 14.65
CA MET A 1 5.00 13.75 13.60
C MET A 1 4.18 13.16 12.46
N GLN A 2 4.31 13.66 11.24
CA GLN A 2 3.56 13.14 10.07
C GLN A 2 4.42 12.10 9.34
N ASP A 3 3.80 10.99 8.93
CA ASP A 3 4.40 9.96 8.08
C ASP A 3 4.15 10.20 6.57
N VAL A 4 3.36 11.24 6.23
CA VAL A 4 3.05 11.64 4.87
C VAL A 4 4.17 12.51 4.29
N ALA A 5 4.82 12.01 3.24
CA ALA A 5 5.88 12.75 2.55
C ALA A 5 5.30 13.82 1.61
N THR A 6 5.91 15.00 1.65
CA THR A 6 5.77 16.05 0.64
C THR A 6 7.06 16.20 -0.16
N ARG A 7 7.13 17.16 -1.09
CA ARG A 7 8.39 17.44 -1.82
C ARG A 7 9.50 17.90 -0.89
N ASP A 8 9.16 18.62 0.18
CA ASP A 8 10.10 19.25 1.10
C ASP A 8 10.25 18.51 2.44
N TYR A 9 9.32 17.60 2.76
CA TYR A 9 9.34 16.80 3.98
C TYR A 9 9.44 15.31 3.65
N LYS A 10 10.64 14.74 3.77
CA LYS A 10 10.94 13.38 3.30
C LYS A 10 11.56 12.47 4.35
N LEU A 11 12.41 12.99 5.22
CA LEU A 11 13.25 12.17 6.12
C LEU A 11 12.42 11.26 7.01
N VAL A 12 11.48 11.79 7.77
CA VAL A 12 10.66 10.98 8.69
C VAL A 12 9.80 9.96 7.96
N PRO A 13 9.07 10.32 6.87
CA PRO A 13 8.39 9.33 6.04
C PRO A 13 9.30 8.23 5.49
N GLN A 14 10.53 8.55 5.08
CA GLN A 14 11.49 7.54 4.61
C GLN A 14 11.93 6.60 5.73
N LEU A 15 12.19 7.11 6.94
CA LEU A 15 12.53 6.28 8.11
C LEU A 15 11.36 5.36 8.49
N THR A 16 10.13 5.86 8.44
CA THR A 16 8.93 5.05 8.68
C THR A 16 8.80 3.92 7.65
N MET A 17 8.99 4.24 6.37
CA MET A 17 9.00 3.22 5.30
C MET A 17 10.13 2.20 5.47
N ALA A 18 11.33 2.65 5.89
CA ALA A 18 12.44 1.75 6.21
C ALA A 18 12.08 0.78 7.34
N GLY A 19 11.36 1.25 8.37
CA GLY A 19 10.82 0.40 9.42
C GLY A 19 9.92 -0.71 8.87
N TYR A 20 9.00 -0.40 7.96
CA TYR A 20 8.15 -1.41 7.33
C TYR A 20 8.93 -2.45 6.49
N SER A 21 10.07 -2.08 5.94
CA SER A 21 10.92 -3.04 5.20
C SER A 21 11.51 -4.15 6.06
N ILE A 22 11.59 -3.95 7.39
CA ILE A 22 12.08 -4.96 8.34
C ILE A 22 11.15 -6.18 8.33
N MET A 23 9.84 -5.99 8.26
CA MET A 23 8.87 -7.08 8.16
C MET A 23 9.19 -8.00 6.96
N ILE A 24 9.54 -7.44 5.82
CA ILE A 24 9.89 -8.22 4.63
C ILE A 24 11.23 -8.94 4.79
N ARG A 25 12.19 -8.32 5.47
CA ARG A 25 13.43 -8.99 5.84
C ARG A 25 13.18 -10.21 6.73
N GLU A 26 12.27 -10.11 7.68
CA GLU A 26 11.89 -11.25 8.54
C GLU A 26 11.19 -12.33 7.76
N ILE A 27 10.18 -12.01 6.96
CA ILE A 27 9.49 -12.96 6.09
C ILE A 27 10.48 -13.70 5.18
N SER A 28 11.45 -12.99 4.59
CA SER A 28 12.45 -13.60 3.72
C SER A 28 13.34 -14.65 4.40
N LYS A 29 13.43 -14.60 5.74
CA LYS A 29 14.18 -15.58 6.55
C LYS A 29 13.30 -16.71 7.09
N GLN A 30 12.00 -16.44 7.26
CA GLN A 30 11.04 -17.37 7.87
C GLN A 30 10.42 -18.34 6.86
N THR A 31 10.43 -18.01 5.57
CA THR A 31 9.84 -18.88 4.55
C THR A 31 10.84 -19.22 3.45
N ASN A 32 10.85 -20.50 3.08
CA ASN A 32 11.56 -21.01 1.90
C ASN A 32 10.62 -21.15 0.69
N GLN A 33 9.32 -20.83 0.86
CA GLN A 33 8.34 -20.97 -0.20
C GLN A 33 8.45 -19.82 -1.21
N TYR A 34 8.17 -20.12 -2.46
CA TYR A 34 8.09 -19.11 -3.50
C TYR A 34 6.80 -18.31 -3.40
N ILE A 35 6.93 -17.03 -3.06
CA ILE A 35 5.81 -16.09 -3.00
C ILE A 35 5.56 -15.54 -4.41
N THR A 36 4.38 -15.77 -4.96
CA THR A 36 4.00 -15.33 -6.30
C THR A 36 3.33 -13.95 -6.31
N HIS A 37 2.56 -13.64 -5.27
CA HIS A 37 1.76 -12.41 -5.15
C HIS A 37 1.82 -11.87 -3.73
N ILE A 38 1.87 -10.56 -3.59
CA ILE A 38 1.74 -9.85 -2.32
C ILE A 38 0.60 -8.85 -2.45
N PHE A 39 -0.43 -8.99 -1.61
CA PHE A 39 -1.53 -8.06 -1.49
C PHE A 39 -1.24 -7.08 -0.37
N LEU A 40 -1.24 -5.79 -0.69
CA LEU A 40 -0.89 -4.71 0.23
C LEU A 40 -2.05 -3.73 0.33
N GLN A 41 -2.60 -3.61 1.53
CA GLN A 41 -3.53 -2.53 1.80
C GLN A 41 -2.79 -1.18 1.78
N ALA A 42 -3.44 -0.14 1.31
CA ALA A 42 -2.83 1.17 1.24
C ALA A 42 -3.85 2.31 1.44
N GLY A 43 -3.47 3.27 2.28
CA GLY A 43 -4.05 4.59 2.36
C GLY A 43 -3.16 5.58 1.62
N VAL A 44 -2.26 6.28 2.32
CA VAL A 44 -1.27 7.18 1.68
C VAL A 44 -0.10 6.44 1.01
N GLY A 45 0.01 5.12 1.19
CA GLY A 45 0.95 4.23 0.52
C GLY A 45 2.28 3.98 1.23
N GLY A 46 2.51 4.55 2.42
CA GLY A 46 3.81 4.46 3.13
C GLY A 46 4.23 3.03 3.44
N MET A 47 3.36 2.23 4.06
CA MET A 47 3.62 0.83 4.37
C MET A 47 3.84 0.01 3.09
N ALA A 48 2.97 0.15 2.10
CA ALA A 48 3.09 -0.57 0.83
C ALA A 48 4.42 -0.27 0.12
N ALA A 49 4.85 0.99 0.09
CA ALA A 49 6.13 1.39 -0.49
C ALA A 49 7.33 0.82 0.30
N GLY A 50 7.27 0.79 1.63
CA GLY A 50 8.28 0.16 2.48
C GLY A 50 8.41 -1.34 2.23
N VAL A 51 7.28 -2.04 2.11
CA VAL A 51 7.24 -3.47 1.74
C VAL A 51 7.87 -3.69 0.36
N VAL A 52 7.48 -2.91 -0.64
CA VAL A 52 8.04 -3.01 -2.01
C VAL A 52 9.56 -2.81 -2.01
N ALA A 53 10.05 -1.83 -1.27
CA ALA A 53 11.49 -1.61 -1.13
C ALA A 53 12.19 -2.80 -0.45
N GLY A 54 11.57 -3.37 0.59
CA GLY A 54 12.04 -4.59 1.24
C GLY A 54 12.06 -5.79 0.31
N VAL A 55 11.02 -6.00 -0.49
CA VAL A 55 10.95 -7.07 -1.51
C VAL A 55 12.10 -6.94 -2.50
N ALA A 56 12.30 -5.75 -3.07
CA ALA A 56 13.39 -5.49 -4.01
C ALA A 56 14.78 -5.79 -3.42
N LYS A 57 14.94 -5.61 -2.11
CA LYS A 57 16.22 -5.81 -1.40
C LYS A 57 16.46 -7.27 -0.98
N TYR A 58 15.44 -7.96 -0.53
CA TYR A 58 15.62 -9.23 0.19
C TYR A 58 15.11 -10.47 -0.58
N PHE A 59 14.30 -10.29 -1.62
CA PHE A 59 13.77 -11.41 -2.38
C PHE A 59 14.58 -11.64 -3.65
N LYS A 60 14.91 -12.89 -3.92
CA LYS A 60 15.61 -13.29 -5.17
C LYS A 60 14.70 -13.20 -6.40
N ARG A 61 13.40 -13.40 -6.21
CA ARG A 61 12.36 -13.30 -7.25
C ARG A 61 11.30 -12.33 -6.77
N ILE A 62 10.98 -11.37 -7.61
CA ILE A 62 10.02 -10.31 -7.27
C ILE A 62 8.61 -10.83 -7.52
N PRO A 63 7.76 -10.93 -6.49
CA PRO A 63 6.35 -11.29 -6.64
C PRO A 63 5.55 -10.17 -7.29
N LYS A 64 4.36 -10.50 -7.78
CA LYS A 64 3.39 -9.49 -8.22
C LYS A 64 2.89 -8.68 -7.04
N ILE A 65 2.94 -7.37 -7.16
CA ILE A 65 2.47 -6.44 -6.15
C ILE A 65 1.06 -5.98 -6.49
N ILE A 66 0.11 -6.29 -5.62
CA ILE A 66 -1.29 -5.91 -5.75
C ILE A 66 -1.62 -4.92 -4.62
N ILE A 67 -2.01 -3.71 -4.99
CA ILE A 67 -2.47 -2.70 -4.02
C ILE A 67 -3.97 -2.86 -3.84
N VAL A 68 -4.42 -2.85 -2.59
CA VAL A 68 -5.84 -2.97 -2.22
C VAL A 68 -6.27 -1.71 -1.49
N GLU A 69 -7.33 -1.06 -1.96
CA GLU A 69 -7.88 0.18 -1.42
C GLU A 69 -9.39 0.06 -1.18
N PRO A 70 -9.96 0.90 -0.30
CA PRO A 70 -11.41 1.07 -0.24
C PRO A 70 -11.94 1.66 -1.55
N ASP A 71 -13.08 1.18 -2.03
CA ASP A 71 -13.76 1.72 -3.21
C ASP A 71 -14.20 3.19 -3.04
N ARG A 72 -14.31 3.64 -1.79
CA ARG A 72 -14.65 5.03 -1.42
C ARG A 72 -13.44 5.95 -1.32
N ALA A 73 -12.23 5.40 -1.30
CA ALA A 73 -10.98 6.13 -1.11
C ALA A 73 -9.85 5.51 -1.97
N ASP A 74 -10.10 5.34 -3.27
CA ASP A 74 -9.24 4.68 -4.25
C ASP A 74 -8.21 5.63 -4.88
N CYS A 75 -7.57 6.49 -4.08
CA CYS A 75 -6.67 7.55 -4.58
C CYS A 75 -5.44 6.99 -5.32
N ILE A 76 -4.94 5.82 -4.96
CA ILE A 76 -3.81 5.17 -5.64
C ILE A 76 -4.24 4.66 -7.02
N LEU A 77 -5.35 3.93 -7.09
CA LEU A 77 -5.92 3.45 -8.35
C LEU A 77 -6.18 4.61 -9.33
N GLN A 78 -6.78 5.70 -8.84
CA GLN A 78 -7.05 6.89 -9.64
C GLN A 78 -5.75 7.55 -10.11
N SER A 79 -4.73 7.61 -9.25
CA SER A 79 -3.42 8.20 -9.59
C SER A 79 -2.68 7.34 -10.63
N ILE A 80 -2.72 6.01 -10.50
CA ILE A 80 -2.07 5.10 -11.47
C ILE A 80 -2.76 5.19 -12.83
N LYS A 81 -4.09 5.21 -12.88
CA LYS A 81 -4.86 5.33 -14.14
C LYS A 81 -4.46 6.55 -14.98
N ILE A 82 -4.15 7.67 -14.34
CA ILE A 82 -3.79 8.91 -15.03
C ILE A 82 -2.28 9.22 -14.99
N ASN A 83 -1.48 8.29 -14.45
CA ASN A 83 -0.02 8.39 -14.27
C ASN A 83 0.46 9.69 -13.58
N ARG A 84 -0.33 10.22 -12.66
CA ARG A 84 0.02 11.39 -11.82
C ARG A 84 -0.73 11.34 -10.50
N LEU A 85 -0.18 11.97 -9.45
CA LEU A 85 -0.88 12.13 -8.18
C LEU A 85 -2.23 12.80 -8.40
N LYS A 86 -3.28 12.17 -7.88
CA LYS A 86 -4.65 12.67 -7.93
C LYS A 86 -5.22 12.73 -6.52
N LYS A 87 -5.66 13.92 -6.13
CA LYS A 87 -6.50 14.09 -4.96
C LYS A 87 -7.95 13.78 -5.32
N ILE A 88 -8.60 12.94 -4.54
CA ILE A 88 -10.00 12.56 -4.71
C ILE A 88 -10.87 13.21 -3.64
N LYS A 89 -12.17 13.28 -3.89
CA LYS A 89 -13.16 13.72 -2.89
C LYS A 89 -13.82 12.49 -2.27
N ILE A 90 -13.59 12.28 -0.99
CA ILE A 90 -14.27 11.24 -0.23
C ILE A 90 -15.65 11.77 0.15
N LYS A 91 -16.71 11.14 -0.37
CA LYS A 91 -18.10 11.49 -0.08
C LYS A 91 -18.60 10.84 1.21
N LYS A 92 -18.11 9.65 1.50
CA LYS A 92 -18.43 8.85 2.68
C LYS A 92 -17.21 8.04 3.06
N GLU A 93 -16.82 8.06 4.32
CA GLU A 93 -15.70 7.26 4.82
C GLU A 93 -16.00 5.76 4.72
N SER A 94 -14.93 4.99 4.52
CA SER A 94 -14.96 3.54 4.58
C SER A 94 -14.84 3.06 6.03
N ILE A 95 -15.37 1.88 6.32
CA ILE A 95 -15.10 1.18 7.60
C ILE A 95 -13.61 0.87 7.78
N MET A 96 -12.85 0.86 6.69
CA MET A 96 -11.39 0.76 6.68
C MET A 96 -10.77 2.14 6.97
N GLY A 97 -11.04 2.71 8.15
CA GLY A 97 -10.73 4.10 8.50
C GLY A 97 -9.28 4.52 8.26
N GLY A 98 -8.31 3.69 8.62
CA GLY A 98 -6.88 3.95 8.38
C GLY A 98 -6.46 4.02 6.89
N MET A 99 -7.35 3.61 5.97
CA MET A 99 -7.13 3.66 4.53
C MET A 99 -8.04 4.69 3.82
N SER A 100 -8.90 5.41 4.55
CA SER A 100 -9.74 6.47 4.00
C SER A 100 -8.92 7.73 3.71
N CYS A 101 -8.02 7.64 2.73
CA CYS A 101 -7.11 8.72 2.35
C CYS A 101 -7.50 9.31 1.01
N ASN A 102 -7.47 10.63 0.90
CA ASN A 102 -7.87 11.34 -0.31
C ASN A 102 -6.73 11.57 -1.30
N GLU A 103 -5.48 11.32 -0.90
CA GLU A 103 -4.28 11.53 -1.71
C GLU A 103 -3.15 10.63 -1.24
N MET A 104 -2.30 10.20 -2.18
CA MET A 104 -1.05 9.49 -1.86
C MET A 104 0.02 10.42 -1.33
N SER A 105 0.88 9.88 -0.50
CA SER A 105 2.16 10.50 -0.13
C SER A 105 3.13 10.55 -1.33
N TYR A 106 3.93 11.60 -1.44
CA TYR A 106 4.80 11.84 -2.59
C TYR A 106 5.84 10.73 -2.83
N ILE A 107 6.54 10.27 -1.77
CA ILE A 107 7.57 9.23 -1.92
C ILE A 107 6.97 7.86 -2.27
N PRO A 108 5.92 7.38 -1.57
CA PRO A 108 5.21 6.18 -1.97
C PRO A 108 4.77 6.19 -3.44
N TRP A 109 4.28 7.32 -3.95
CA TRP A 109 3.94 7.45 -5.36
C TRP A 109 5.12 7.13 -6.28
N GLN A 110 6.32 7.66 -6.01
CA GLN A 110 7.50 7.42 -6.85
C GLN A 110 7.89 5.93 -6.92
N ILE A 111 7.58 5.17 -5.87
CA ILE A 111 7.87 3.74 -5.77
C ILE A 111 6.73 2.93 -6.40
N LEU A 112 5.50 3.16 -5.94
CA LEU A 112 4.36 2.31 -6.29
C LEU A 112 3.93 2.45 -7.76
N LYS A 113 4.06 3.62 -8.37
CA LYS A 113 3.78 3.79 -9.81
C LYS A 113 4.65 2.91 -10.73
N LYS A 114 5.82 2.47 -10.24
CA LYS A 114 6.74 1.61 -10.99
C LYS A 114 6.59 0.13 -10.63
N ALA A 115 6.24 -0.16 -9.39
CA ALA A 115 6.27 -1.51 -8.83
C ALA A 115 4.90 -2.19 -8.77
N CYS A 116 3.81 -1.42 -8.74
CA CYS A 116 2.46 -1.95 -8.67
C CYS A 116 2.08 -2.64 -9.98
N ASN A 117 1.74 -3.93 -9.90
CA ASN A 117 1.25 -4.69 -11.05
C ASN A 117 -0.26 -4.55 -11.24
N CYS A 118 -0.99 -4.36 -10.14
CA CYS A 118 -2.45 -4.22 -10.15
C CYS A 118 -2.92 -3.41 -8.94
N CYS A 119 -3.94 -2.58 -9.11
CA CYS A 119 -4.71 -1.99 -8.02
C CYS A 119 -6.12 -2.53 -8.03
N VAL A 120 -6.62 -2.91 -6.86
CA VAL A 120 -7.97 -3.41 -6.65
C VAL A 120 -8.66 -2.53 -5.61
N SER A 121 -9.85 -2.07 -5.91
CA SER A 121 -10.72 -1.42 -4.93
C SER A 121 -11.75 -2.41 -4.39
N VAL A 122 -11.95 -2.41 -3.08
CA VAL A 122 -12.86 -3.31 -2.37
C VAL A 122 -13.93 -2.54 -1.60
N SER A 123 -15.15 -3.07 -1.60
CA SER A 123 -16.26 -2.44 -0.87
C SER A 123 -16.25 -2.80 0.60
N ASP A 124 -16.78 -1.93 1.44
CA ASP A 124 -17.01 -2.18 2.87
C ASP A 124 -17.79 -3.48 3.12
N ARG A 125 -18.75 -3.81 2.24
CA ARG A 125 -19.52 -5.05 2.31
C ARG A 125 -18.64 -6.28 2.17
N ASN A 126 -17.67 -6.25 1.24
CA ASN A 126 -16.75 -7.38 1.04
C ASN A 126 -15.82 -7.55 2.24
N VAL A 127 -15.34 -6.44 2.81
CA VAL A 127 -14.51 -6.49 4.03
C VAL A 127 -15.27 -7.12 5.18
N ALA A 128 -16.52 -6.69 5.44
CA ALA A 128 -17.35 -7.25 6.49
C ALA A 128 -17.57 -8.77 6.32
N LYS A 129 -17.82 -9.21 5.08
CA LYS A 129 -17.93 -10.64 4.75
C LYS A 129 -16.64 -11.40 5.04
N THR A 130 -15.48 -10.86 4.61
CA THR A 130 -14.19 -11.51 4.82
C THR A 130 -13.84 -11.61 6.30
N VAL A 131 -14.10 -10.57 7.08
CA VAL A 131 -13.91 -10.60 8.54
C VAL A 131 -14.79 -11.66 9.20
N ALA A 132 -16.05 -11.80 8.74
CA ALA A 132 -16.93 -12.86 9.25
C ALA A 132 -16.40 -14.27 8.94
N MET A 133 -15.88 -14.49 7.73
CA MET A 133 -15.27 -15.76 7.32
C MET A 133 -14.01 -16.13 8.11
N LEU A 134 -13.29 -15.16 8.66
CA LEU A 134 -12.06 -15.40 9.44
C LEU A 134 -12.33 -15.67 10.92
N LYS A 135 -13.58 -15.58 11.37
CA LYS A 135 -13.96 -15.86 12.77
C LYS A 135 -14.23 -17.36 13.04
N ASP A 136 -14.45 -18.13 11.99
CA ASP A 136 -14.68 -19.57 12.04
C ASP A 136 -13.34 -20.31 11.88
#